data_375df4af4f486b0f92c7ac1821fe6193
#
_entry.id   375df4af4f486b0f92c7ac1821fe6193
#
_cell.length_a   1.000
_cell.length_b   1.000
_cell.length_c   1.000
_cell.angle_alpha   90.00
_cell.angle_beta   90.00
_cell.angle_gamma   90.00
#
_symmetry.space_group_name_H-M   'P 1'
#
loop_
_entity.id
_entity.type
_entity.pdbx_description
1 polymer ?
#
loop_
_entity_poly.entity_id
_entity_poly.type
_entity_poly.pdbx_seq_one_letter_code
_entity_poly.pdbx_strand_id
1 'polypeptide(L)'
;MIGVGRRWPGACSAGLLLLCSLGCSVEEVGGPSDGSKATGPEVATGSGEPSRIQIDGSSTVKLITAAVAEDFQSKVSDVKIFLKVTGTGTGFKEMIAGRIDIANASRAIKESEQADCAKNGIDVLELLVAMDGLTVCVNKDNDWVDTVTVAQLKKIWEPGSQVKSWKDVDAAWPDIPLVLFGAGEESGTFDYFTEAINGKEDSITENYSPSADDNVTITGVSGEKGGMGFLGCAYYYSNQEAVKALKISPTDDVAAGVAPTPEAVKSGEYKPLARPLYIYVKKSSLARQDVQDFIRFYLNDGLTQVSKVGYVELSDAQIKVSRDAFEAAITK
;
A
#
# COMPACT_ATOMS: atom_id res chain seq x y z
N MET A 1 46.88 -35.88 -19.62
CA MET A 1 47.42 -35.02 -20.67
C MET A 1 46.79 -33.67 -20.50
N ILE A 2 47.53 -32.75 -19.90
CA ILE A 2 47.98 -31.44 -20.43
C ILE A 2 46.76 -30.53 -20.63
N GLY A 3 46.41 -29.57 -19.79
CA GLY A 3 47.17 -28.45 -19.26
C GLY A 3 47.01 -27.24 -20.19
N VAL A 4 46.55 -26.13 -19.71
CA VAL A 4 47.24 -24.84 -19.81
C VAL A 4 46.35 -23.75 -19.09
N GLY A 5 46.90 -23.23 -18.03
CA GLY A 5 46.43 -22.02 -17.37
C GLY A 5 46.93 -20.76 -18.07
N ARG A 6 46.21 -19.67 -17.90
CA ARG A 6 46.74 -18.32 -18.14
C ARG A 6 46.45 -17.40 -16.96
N ARG A 7 47.51 -17.13 -16.20
CA ARG A 7 47.67 -16.02 -15.27
C ARG A 7 47.94 -14.73 -16.06
N TRP A 8 47.43 -13.63 -15.63
CA TRP A 8 47.91 -12.30 -15.98
C TRP A 8 48.35 -11.57 -14.70
N PRO A 9 49.49 -10.84 -14.75
CA PRO A 9 50.09 -10.19 -13.61
C PRO A 9 49.60 -8.78 -13.42
N GLY A 10 49.73 -8.34 -12.15
CA GLY A 10 49.42 -6.99 -11.72
C GLY A 10 50.52 -5.96 -12.12
N ALA A 11 50.16 -4.70 -11.96
CA ALA A 11 51.11 -3.62 -11.76
C ALA A 11 50.54 -2.57 -10.83
N CYS A 12 51.24 -2.37 -9.71
CA CYS A 12 51.12 -1.22 -8.84
C CYS A 12 51.59 0.04 -9.51
N SER A 13 50.96 1.18 -9.21
CA SER A 13 51.67 2.48 -9.22
C SER A 13 51.08 3.37 -8.13
N ALA A 14 51.93 3.64 -7.15
CA ALA A 14 51.78 4.67 -6.12
C ALA A 14 52.11 6.03 -6.77
N GLY A 15 51.32 7.03 -6.44
CA GLY A 15 51.57 8.45 -6.76
C GLY A 15 51.22 9.31 -5.54
N LEU A 16 52.28 9.66 -4.83
CA LEU A 16 52.37 10.60 -3.71
C LEU A 16 52.61 11.99 -4.26
N LEU A 17 52.02 13.04 -3.67
CA LEU A 17 52.45 14.48 -3.68
C LEU A 17 51.17 15.36 -3.51
N LEU A 18 51.11 16.45 -2.80
CA LEU A 18 51.94 17.22 -1.87
C LEU A 18 51.01 18.26 -1.24
N LEU A 19 51.19 18.53 0.05
CA LEU A 19 50.57 19.62 0.77
C LEU A 19 50.97 20.99 0.18
N CYS A 20 50.03 21.93 0.13
CA CYS A 20 50.34 23.38 0.25
C CYS A 20 49.29 24.04 1.13
N SER A 21 49.72 24.36 2.33
CA SER A 21 49.12 25.32 3.25
C SER A 21 49.50 26.72 2.83
N LEU A 22 48.53 27.60 2.69
CA LEU A 22 48.75 29.06 2.72
C LEU A 22 47.66 29.69 3.55
N GLY A 23 48.04 30.09 4.75
CA GLY A 23 47.30 30.99 5.60
C GLY A 23 47.42 32.44 5.10
N CYS A 24 46.36 33.17 5.22
CA CYS A 24 46.40 34.65 5.25
C CYS A 24 45.41 35.11 6.33
N SER A 25 46.01 35.60 7.39
CA SER A 25 45.40 36.51 8.37
C SER A 25 45.37 37.91 7.79
N VAL A 26 44.25 38.63 7.91
CA VAL A 26 44.20 40.09 7.74
C VAL A 26 43.32 40.72 8.81
N GLU A 27 43.85 41.75 9.36
CA GLU A 27 43.55 42.60 10.50
C GLU A 27 42.18 43.28 10.50
N GLU A 28 41.70 43.50 11.73
CA GLU A 28 40.69 44.50 12.09
C GLU A 28 41.18 45.92 11.80
N VAL A 29 40.29 46.74 11.23
CA VAL A 29 40.36 48.21 11.36
C VAL A 29 38.97 48.71 11.74
N GLY A 30 38.90 49.30 12.91
CA GLY A 30 37.70 49.91 13.47
C GLY A 30 37.47 51.38 13.11
N GLY A 31 36.18 51.74 13.22
CA GLY A 31 35.72 53.12 13.56
C GLY A 31 34.97 53.87 12.46
N PRO A 32 34.19 54.92 12.79
CA PRO A 32 32.99 54.85 13.63
C PRO A 32 31.69 55.30 12.88
N SER A 33 30.57 55.02 13.51
CA SER A 33 29.16 55.49 13.38
C SER A 33 28.88 56.76 12.56
N ASP A 34 27.79 56.64 11.71
CA ASP A 34 26.72 57.64 11.76
C ASP A 34 25.39 57.05 11.36
N GLY A 35 24.33 57.47 12.05
CA GLY A 35 22.99 56.89 11.94
C GLY A 35 22.17 57.53 10.82
N SER A 36 21.38 56.71 10.16
CA SER A 36 20.13 57.16 9.53
C SER A 36 19.14 56.02 9.45
N LYS A 37 18.03 56.19 10.15
CA LYS A 37 16.84 55.37 10.04
C LYS A 37 16.21 55.53 8.65
N ALA A 38 16.09 54.43 7.92
CA ALA A 38 15.11 54.27 6.86
C ALA A 38 14.31 53.00 7.14
N THR A 39 13.10 53.16 7.70
CA THR A 39 12.08 52.13 7.82
C THR A 39 11.45 51.90 6.46
N GLY A 40 11.95 50.90 5.75
CA GLY A 40 11.23 50.23 4.66
C GLY A 40 10.56 48.96 5.20
N PRO A 41 9.39 48.53 4.67
CA PRO A 41 8.77 47.30 5.16
C PRO A 41 9.68 46.12 4.81
N GLU A 42 10.16 45.47 5.84
CA GLU A 42 10.89 44.20 5.78
C GLU A 42 9.92 43.17 5.27
N VAL A 43 10.01 42.87 3.97
CA VAL A 43 9.39 41.66 3.41
C VAL A 43 10.13 40.48 4.04
N ALA A 44 9.52 39.90 5.04
CA ALA A 44 9.99 38.65 5.63
C ALA A 44 9.97 37.56 4.53
N THR A 45 11.08 37.40 3.83
CA THR A 45 11.37 36.22 3.06
C THR A 45 11.61 35.10 4.06
N GLY A 46 10.55 34.36 4.37
CA GLY A 46 10.61 33.16 5.19
C GLY A 46 11.50 32.12 4.54
N SER A 47 12.78 32.10 4.89
CA SER A 47 13.69 30.97 4.67
C SER A 47 13.39 29.88 5.72
N GLY A 48 12.15 29.41 5.78
CA GLY A 48 11.77 28.26 6.60
C GLY A 48 12.15 26.99 5.87
N GLU A 49 12.78 26.03 6.57
CA GLU A 49 12.87 24.66 6.04
C GLU A 49 11.47 24.17 5.65
N PRO A 50 11.35 23.40 4.54
CA PRO A 50 10.05 22.89 4.11
C PRO A 50 9.41 22.08 5.24
N SER A 51 8.13 22.29 5.45
CA SER A 51 7.36 21.54 6.44
C SER A 51 7.37 20.05 6.12
N ARG A 52 7.37 19.19 7.14
CA ARG A 52 7.55 17.74 6.99
C ARG A 52 6.35 17.00 7.54
N ILE A 53 5.70 16.20 6.69
CA ILE A 53 4.64 15.25 7.09
C ILE A 53 5.23 13.85 7.09
N GLN A 54 5.15 13.17 8.25
CA GLN A 54 5.66 11.80 8.42
C GLN A 54 4.52 10.81 8.31
N ILE A 55 4.64 9.87 7.38
CA ILE A 55 3.63 8.83 7.13
C ILE A 55 4.31 7.47 7.17
N ASP A 56 3.71 6.48 7.82
CA ASP A 56 4.20 5.10 7.83
C ASP A 56 3.03 4.12 7.89
N GLY A 57 3.25 2.85 7.56
CA GLY A 57 2.27 1.78 7.71
C GLY A 57 2.11 0.86 6.50
N SER A 58 0.87 0.58 6.14
CA SER A 58 0.46 -0.40 5.14
C SER A 58 1.10 -0.22 3.76
N SER A 59 1.66 -1.29 3.21
CA SER A 59 2.14 -1.40 1.83
C SER A 59 1.00 -1.16 0.82
N THR A 60 -0.19 -1.69 1.10
CA THR A 60 -1.40 -1.52 0.29
C THR A 60 -1.79 -0.04 0.18
N VAL A 61 -1.97 0.65 1.31
CA VAL A 61 -2.41 2.06 1.33
C VAL A 61 -1.32 3.00 0.81
N LYS A 62 -0.03 2.60 0.88
CA LYS A 62 1.09 3.36 0.30
C LYS A 62 0.84 3.75 -1.15
N LEU A 63 0.26 2.86 -1.97
CA LEU A 63 0.06 3.15 -3.40
C LEU A 63 -0.85 4.37 -3.59
N ILE A 64 -1.94 4.46 -2.82
CA ILE A 64 -2.83 5.63 -2.85
C ILE A 64 -2.10 6.84 -2.29
N THR A 65 -1.52 6.71 -1.09
CA THR A 65 -0.87 7.82 -0.40
C THR A 65 0.30 8.39 -1.20
N ALA A 66 1.09 7.56 -1.89
CA ALA A 66 2.20 8.01 -2.74
C ALA A 66 1.68 8.81 -3.94
N ALA A 67 0.66 8.33 -4.65
CA ALA A 67 0.07 9.04 -5.78
C ALA A 67 -0.57 10.37 -5.35
N VAL A 68 -1.27 10.39 -4.21
CA VAL A 68 -1.84 11.61 -3.64
C VAL A 68 -0.75 12.59 -3.20
N ALA A 69 0.33 12.09 -2.57
CA ALA A 69 1.45 12.92 -2.12
C ALA A 69 2.20 13.56 -3.30
N GLU A 70 2.41 12.81 -4.38
CA GLU A 70 3.02 13.32 -5.62
C GLU A 70 2.17 14.44 -6.22
N ASP A 71 0.87 14.22 -6.38
CA ASP A 71 -0.05 15.21 -6.93
C ASP A 71 -0.15 16.46 -6.02
N PHE A 72 -0.20 16.28 -4.70
CA PHE A 72 -0.18 17.39 -3.74
C PHE A 72 1.11 18.20 -3.81
N GLN A 73 2.28 17.55 -3.78
CA GLN A 73 3.58 18.22 -3.82
C GLN A 73 3.85 18.91 -5.16
N SER A 74 3.19 18.52 -6.24
CA SER A 74 3.24 19.22 -7.54
C SER A 74 2.58 20.59 -7.47
N LYS A 75 1.62 20.77 -6.53
CA LYS A 75 0.84 22.03 -6.33
C LYS A 75 1.36 22.84 -5.13
N VAL A 76 1.99 22.18 -4.14
CA VAL A 76 2.47 22.79 -2.88
C VAL A 76 3.92 22.39 -2.66
N SER A 77 4.85 23.29 -3.00
CA SER A 77 6.30 23.01 -3.04
C SER A 77 6.99 23.01 -1.67
N ASP A 78 6.41 23.69 -0.69
CA ASP A 78 7.00 23.95 0.67
C ASP A 78 6.63 22.87 1.68
N VAL A 79 5.94 21.82 1.26
CA VAL A 79 5.62 20.65 2.09
C VAL A 79 6.36 19.43 1.54
N LYS A 80 7.07 18.72 2.42
CA LYS A 80 7.74 17.46 2.10
C LYS A 80 7.04 16.31 2.82
N ILE A 81 6.60 15.31 2.05
CA ILE A 81 5.94 14.12 2.57
C ILE A 81 6.96 12.99 2.59
N PHE A 82 7.18 12.41 3.78
CA PHE A 82 8.05 11.27 4.02
C PHE A 82 7.19 10.04 4.25
N LEU A 83 7.15 9.16 3.27
CA LEU A 83 6.36 7.95 3.28
C LEU A 83 7.26 6.73 3.50
N LYS A 84 7.07 6.05 4.63
CA LYS A 84 7.67 4.75 4.94
C LYS A 84 6.65 3.63 4.76
N VAL A 85 7.14 2.40 4.67
CA VAL A 85 6.32 1.20 4.49
C VAL A 85 6.85 0.11 5.39
N THR A 86 6.21 -0.05 6.54
CA THR A 86 6.63 -1.00 7.58
C THR A 86 5.51 -1.97 7.99
N GLY A 87 4.37 -1.91 7.26
CA GLY A 87 3.16 -2.66 7.55
C GLY A 87 2.23 -1.95 8.56
N THR A 88 0.94 -2.26 8.51
CA THR A 88 -0.11 -1.64 9.34
C THR A 88 0.21 -1.68 10.83
N GLY A 89 0.64 -2.84 11.33
CA GLY A 89 0.94 -3.02 12.76
C GLY A 89 2.12 -2.17 13.25
N THR A 90 3.16 -2.02 12.44
CA THR A 90 4.30 -1.16 12.76
C THR A 90 3.91 0.32 12.64
N GLY A 91 3.12 0.69 11.64
CA GLY A 91 2.56 2.04 11.51
C GLY A 91 1.81 2.47 12.78
N PHE A 92 0.99 1.59 13.36
CA PHE A 92 0.34 1.88 14.65
C PHE A 92 1.34 2.00 15.80
N LYS A 93 2.41 1.20 15.86
CA LYS A 93 3.46 1.37 16.88
C LYS A 93 4.17 2.72 16.76
N GLU A 94 4.46 3.18 15.54
CA GLU A 94 5.04 4.49 15.28
C GLU A 94 4.06 5.63 15.67
N MET A 95 2.77 5.46 15.41
CA MET A 95 1.71 6.38 15.83
C MET A 95 1.61 6.45 17.36
N ILE A 96 1.54 5.30 18.05
CA ILE A 96 1.50 5.21 19.52
C ILE A 96 2.73 5.87 20.16
N ALA A 97 3.89 5.77 19.52
CA ALA A 97 5.10 6.44 19.95
C ALA A 97 5.17 7.93 19.59
N GLY A 98 4.16 8.47 18.90
CA GLY A 98 4.07 9.89 18.50
C GLY A 98 5.04 10.30 17.39
N ARG A 99 5.71 9.35 16.71
CA ARG A 99 6.78 9.62 15.73
C ARG A 99 6.29 9.97 14.34
N ILE A 100 5.01 9.70 14.02
CA ILE A 100 4.42 9.99 12.70
C ILE A 100 3.17 10.86 12.86
N ASP A 101 2.80 11.53 11.79
CA ASP A 101 1.59 12.34 11.68
C ASP A 101 0.40 11.51 11.22
N ILE A 102 0.65 10.55 10.32
CA ILE A 102 -0.37 9.73 9.66
C ILE A 102 0.08 8.27 9.63
N ALA A 103 -0.79 7.35 10.03
CA ALA A 103 -0.59 5.92 9.82
C ALA A 103 -1.49 5.41 8.69
N ASN A 104 -0.88 4.77 7.69
CA ASN A 104 -1.60 4.02 6.66
C ASN A 104 -2.02 2.65 7.21
N ALA A 105 -3.28 2.26 7.04
CA ALA A 105 -3.78 1.01 7.58
C ALA A 105 -4.74 0.28 6.63
N SER A 106 -4.51 -1.00 6.41
CA SER A 106 -5.34 -1.89 5.60
C SER A 106 -6.34 -2.70 6.44
N ARG A 107 -6.56 -2.29 7.66
CA ARG A 107 -7.57 -2.75 8.61
C ARG A 107 -7.91 -1.68 9.62
N ALA A 108 -9.02 -1.83 10.31
CA ALA A 108 -9.32 -0.98 11.45
C ALA A 108 -8.29 -1.13 12.57
N ILE A 109 -8.09 -0.05 13.34
CA ILE A 109 -7.27 -0.06 14.56
C ILE A 109 -7.82 -1.09 15.55
N LYS A 110 -6.97 -1.89 16.18
CA LYS A 110 -7.38 -2.84 17.22
C LYS A 110 -7.68 -2.11 18.52
N GLU A 111 -8.56 -2.67 19.34
CA GLU A 111 -8.87 -2.12 20.67
C GLU A 111 -7.61 -1.94 21.54
N SER A 112 -6.66 -2.89 21.47
CA SER A 112 -5.39 -2.80 22.18
C SER A 112 -4.52 -1.63 21.68
N GLU A 113 -4.46 -1.41 20.36
CA GLU A 113 -3.71 -0.31 19.74
C GLU A 113 -4.36 1.04 20.12
N GLN A 114 -5.69 1.11 20.11
CA GLN A 114 -6.43 2.30 20.53
C GLN A 114 -6.21 2.63 22.03
N ALA A 115 -6.23 1.60 22.89
CA ALA A 115 -5.92 1.75 24.30
C ALA A 115 -4.49 2.22 24.54
N ASP A 116 -3.52 1.71 23.76
CA ASP A 116 -2.13 2.13 23.85
C ASP A 116 -1.91 3.57 23.33
N CYS A 117 -2.63 3.99 22.28
CA CYS A 117 -2.67 5.40 21.87
C CYS A 117 -3.15 6.28 23.05
N ALA A 118 -4.28 5.94 23.67
CA ALA A 118 -4.83 6.73 24.77
C ALA A 118 -3.88 6.81 25.97
N LYS A 119 -3.20 5.72 26.35
CA LYS A 119 -2.18 5.70 27.43
C LYS A 119 -1.02 6.65 27.16
N ASN A 120 -0.65 6.82 25.90
CA ASN A 120 0.44 7.70 25.47
C ASN A 120 -0.03 9.13 25.14
N GLY A 121 -1.32 9.46 25.40
CA GLY A 121 -1.86 10.78 25.09
C GLY A 121 -2.00 11.07 23.60
N ILE A 122 -2.03 10.02 22.78
CA ILE A 122 -2.22 10.12 21.33
C ILE A 122 -3.70 9.93 21.02
N ASP A 123 -4.33 10.97 20.51
CA ASP A 123 -5.70 10.90 19.97
C ASP A 123 -5.61 10.83 18.45
N VAL A 124 -6.33 9.87 17.84
CA VAL A 124 -6.29 9.61 16.41
C VAL A 124 -7.65 9.88 15.76
N LEU A 125 -7.60 10.35 14.52
CA LEU A 125 -8.76 10.50 13.64
C LEU A 125 -8.70 9.41 12.58
N GLU A 126 -9.69 8.54 12.56
CA GLU A 126 -9.87 7.50 11.55
C GLU A 126 -10.55 8.09 10.29
N LEU A 127 -9.97 7.86 9.13
CA LEU A 127 -10.53 8.30 7.85
C LEU A 127 -10.47 7.13 6.85
N LEU A 128 -11.64 6.65 6.45
CA LEU A 128 -11.77 5.67 5.36
C LEU A 128 -11.47 6.37 4.03
N VAL A 129 -10.58 5.78 3.22
CA VAL A 129 -10.11 6.41 1.97
C VAL A 129 -10.40 5.57 0.72
N ALA A 130 -10.47 4.24 0.85
CA ALA A 130 -10.77 3.33 -0.27
C ALA A 130 -11.26 1.97 0.25
N MET A 131 -11.71 1.13 -0.68
CA MET A 131 -11.88 -0.31 -0.44
C MET A 131 -10.86 -1.07 -1.30
N ASP A 132 -10.25 -2.08 -0.72
CA ASP A 132 -9.46 -3.07 -1.44
C ASP A 132 -10.31 -4.32 -1.65
N GLY A 133 -10.26 -4.87 -2.85
CA GLY A 133 -10.95 -6.10 -3.18
C GLY A 133 -10.07 -6.99 -4.05
N LEU A 134 -10.03 -8.27 -3.73
CA LEU A 134 -9.30 -9.28 -4.51
C LEU A 134 -10.28 -10.20 -5.22
N THR A 135 -10.01 -10.48 -6.48
CA THR A 135 -10.76 -11.47 -7.25
C THR A 135 -9.98 -12.77 -7.35
N VAL A 136 -10.61 -13.89 -7.02
CA VAL A 136 -10.15 -15.19 -7.45
C VAL A 136 -10.82 -15.47 -8.79
N CYS A 137 -10.01 -15.69 -9.82
CA CYS A 137 -10.50 -15.95 -11.17
C CYS A 137 -10.00 -17.29 -11.71
N VAL A 138 -10.75 -17.81 -12.67
CA VAL A 138 -10.45 -19.05 -13.38
C VAL A 138 -10.57 -18.83 -14.89
N ASN A 139 -10.09 -19.80 -15.65
CA ASN A 139 -10.28 -19.82 -17.09
C ASN A 139 -11.77 -19.68 -17.44
N LYS A 140 -12.06 -18.97 -18.52
CA LYS A 140 -13.46 -18.69 -18.94
C LYS A 140 -14.23 -19.96 -19.29
N ASP A 141 -13.52 -20.99 -19.79
CA ASP A 141 -14.09 -22.30 -20.15
C ASP A 141 -14.26 -23.24 -18.92
N ASN A 142 -13.98 -22.75 -17.71
CA ASN A 142 -14.26 -23.49 -16.49
C ASN A 142 -15.77 -23.46 -16.21
N ASP A 143 -16.44 -24.57 -16.45
CA ASP A 143 -17.89 -24.76 -16.27
C ASP A 143 -18.25 -25.62 -15.05
N TRP A 144 -17.25 -26.07 -14.27
CA TRP A 144 -17.45 -26.98 -13.13
C TRP A 144 -17.44 -26.33 -11.77
N VAL A 145 -17.00 -25.06 -11.66
CA VAL A 145 -17.03 -24.31 -10.40
C VAL A 145 -17.49 -22.87 -10.61
N ASP A 146 -18.45 -22.41 -9.79
CA ASP A 146 -18.90 -21.03 -9.72
C ASP A 146 -18.62 -20.39 -8.36
N THR A 147 -18.57 -21.23 -7.31
CA THR A 147 -18.30 -20.80 -5.94
C THR A 147 -17.20 -21.66 -5.33
N VAL A 148 -16.29 -21.03 -4.61
CA VAL A 148 -15.25 -21.70 -3.82
C VAL A 148 -15.32 -21.20 -2.39
N THR A 149 -15.13 -22.09 -1.42
CA THR A 149 -15.08 -21.73 -0.01
C THR A 149 -13.68 -21.27 0.39
N VAL A 150 -13.59 -20.48 1.47
CA VAL A 150 -12.28 -20.10 2.04
C VAL A 150 -11.48 -21.34 2.44
N ALA A 151 -12.13 -22.39 2.93
CA ALA A 151 -11.45 -23.66 3.26
C ALA A 151 -10.86 -24.35 2.02
N GLN A 152 -11.58 -24.35 0.89
CA GLN A 152 -11.07 -24.88 -0.38
C GLN A 152 -9.90 -24.02 -0.91
N LEU A 153 -10.01 -22.68 -0.86
CA LEU A 153 -8.91 -21.80 -1.23
C LEU A 153 -7.69 -22.04 -0.36
N LYS A 154 -7.86 -22.15 0.97
CA LYS A 154 -6.77 -22.45 1.87
C LYS A 154 -6.09 -23.78 1.51
N LYS A 155 -6.85 -24.85 1.26
CA LYS A 155 -6.31 -26.15 0.83
C LYS A 155 -5.47 -26.05 -0.44
N ILE A 156 -5.86 -25.17 -1.38
CA ILE A 156 -5.13 -24.94 -2.63
C ILE A 156 -3.86 -24.14 -2.38
N TRP A 157 -3.95 -23.07 -1.61
CA TRP A 157 -2.93 -22.02 -1.54
C TRP A 157 -2.02 -22.09 -0.29
N GLU A 158 -2.30 -22.95 0.70
CA GLU A 158 -1.47 -23.04 1.91
C GLU A 158 -0.06 -23.59 1.61
N PRO A 159 0.95 -23.24 2.41
CA PRO A 159 2.28 -23.81 2.30
C PRO A 159 2.26 -25.33 2.35
N GLY A 160 2.98 -25.95 1.41
CA GLY A 160 3.04 -27.40 1.30
C GLY A 160 1.76 -28.07 0.76
N SER A 161 0.86 -27.32 0.16
CA SER A 161 -0.33 -27.87 -0.52
C SER A 161 0.04 -29.01 -1.47
N GLN A 162 -0.69 -30.11 -1.39
CA GLN A 162 -0.52 -31.29 -2.26
C GLN A 162 -1.55 -31.35 -3.40
N VAL A 163 -2.35 -30.29 -3.57
CA VAL A 163 -3.34 -30.18 -4.63
C VAL A 163 -2.62 -30.06 -5.98
N LYS A 164 -2.98 -30.95 -6.93
CA LYS A 164 -2.44 -30.98 -8.29
C LYS A 164 -3.52 -30.88 -9.34
N SER A 165 -4.75 -31.25 -8.99
CA SER A 165 -5.90 -31.23 -9.90
C SER A 165 -7.12 -30.62 -9.19
N TRP A 166 -8.09 -30.19 -9.96
CA TRP A 166 -9.37 -29.71 -9.44
C TRP A 166 -10.07 -30.78 -8.60
N LYS A 167 -9.97 -32.05 -8.99
CA LYS A 167 -10.52 -33.19 -8.25
C LYS A 167 -9.90 -33.38 -6.87
N ASP A 168 -8.65 -32.97 -6.65
CA ASP A 168 -8.03 -33.03 -5.33
C ASP A 168 -8.67 -32.04 -4.35
N VAL A 169 -9.28 -30.98 -4.85
CA VAL A 169 -10.01 -30.01 -4.04
C VAL A 169 -11.39 -30.53 -3.67
N ASP A 170 -12.14 -30.97 -4.68
CA ASP A 170 -13.47 -31.53 -4.54
C ASP A 170 -13.61 -32.72 -5.50
N ALA A 171 -14.02 -33.89 -4.97
CA ALA A 171 -14.16 -35.13 -5.73
C ALA A 171 -15.23 -35.06 -6.85
N ALA A 172 -16.13 -34.08 -6.79
CA ALA A 172 -17.14 -33.85 -7.82
C ALA A 172 -16.60 -33.09 -9.04
N TRP A 173 -15.42 -32.43 -8.90
CA TRP A 173 -14.80 -31.68 -9.98
C TRP A 173 -13.96 -32.58 -10.90
N PRO A 174 -13.68 -32.14 -12.13
CA PRO A 174 -12.94 -32.95 -13.09
C PRO A 174 -11.47 -33.13 -12.69
N ASP A 175 -10.87 -34.22 -13.15
CA ASP A 175 -9.44 -34.51 -12.99
C ASP A 175 -8.63 -33.75 -14.03
N ILE A 176 -8.63 -32.42 -13.91
CA ILE A 176 -7.91 -31.47 -14.75
C ILE A 176 -6.79 -30.87 -13.89
N PRO A 177 -5.53 -30.79 -14.40
CA PRO A 177 -4.45 -30.14 -13.66
C PRO A 177 -4.83 -28.72 -13.23
N LEU A 178 -4.58 -28.40 -11.96
CA LEU A 178 -4.78 -27.06 -11.42
C LEU A 178 -3.47 -26.27 -11.57
N VAL A 179 -3.52 -25.17 -12.30
CA VAL A 179 -2.34 -24.29 -12.55
C VAL A 179 -2.60 -22.95 -11.91
N LEU A 180 -1.68 -22.53 -11.02
CA LEU A 180 -1.88 -21.39 -10.15
C LEU A 180 -1.06 -20.17 -10.60
N PHE A 181 -1.69 -19.00 -10.57
CA PHE A 181 -1.10 -17.71 -10.91
C PHE A 181 -1.50 -16.67 -9.86
N GLY A 182 -0.66 -15.67 -9.61
CA GLY A 182 -1.03 -14.63 -8.65
C GLY A 182 0.04 -13.56 -8.49
N ALA A 183 -0.26 -12.59 -7.64
CA ALA A 183 0.68 -11.53 -7.30
C ALA A 183 1.94 -12.10 -6.61
N GLY A 184 3.08 -11.45 -6.81
CA GLY A 184 4.34 -11.77 -6.13
C GLY A 184 4.49 -11.04 -4.78
N GLU A 185 5.55 -11.40 -4.04
CA GLU A 185 5.84 -10.91 -2.67
C GLU A 185 5.99 -9.39 -2.55
N GLU A 186 6.24 -8.69 -3.66
CA GLU A 186 6.32 -7.23 -3.71
C GLU A 186 4.96 -6.52 -3.69
N SER A 187 3.86 -7.28 -3.76
CA SER A 187 2.50 -6.75 -3.96
C SER A 187 1.66 -6.78 -2.69
N GLY A 188 1.02 -5.66 -2.36
CA GLY A 188 0.01 -5.63 -1.29
C GLY A 188 -1.21 -6.54 -1.54
N THR A 189 -1.45 -6.96 -2.79
CA THR A 189 -2.40 -8.01 -3.17
C THR A 189 -1.97 -9.36 -2.63
N PHE A 190 -0.68 -9.68 -2.72
CA PHE A 190 -0.09 -10.89 -2.17
C PHE A 190 -0.21 -10.94 -0.64
N ASP A 191 0.23 -9.88 0.06
CA ASP A 191 0.14 -9.79 1.52
C ASP A 191 -1.30 -10.03 1.98
N TYR A 192 -2.25 -9.37 1.32
CA TYR A 192 -3.66 -9.48 1.70
C TYR A 192 -4.25 -10.87 1.42
N PHE A 193 -3.99 -11.43 0.24
CA PHE A 193 -4.50 -12.75 -0.10
C PHE A 193 -4.00 -13.82 0.87
N THR A 194 -2.70 -13.80 1.16
CA THR A 194 -2.07 -14.76 2.07
C THR A 194 -2.57 -14.61 3.50
N GLU A 195 -2.75 -13.39 4.00
CA GLU A 195 -3.35 -13.14 5.31
C GLU A 195 -4.81 -13.61 5.37
N ALA A 196 -5.62 -13.22 4.36
CA ALA A 196 -7.06 -13.50 4.36
C ALA A 196 -7.40 -15.00 4.20
N ILE A 197 -6.60 -15.74 3.42
CA ILE A 197 -6.86 -17.16 3.11
C ILE A 197 -6.06 -18.08 4.02
N ASN A 198 -4.77 -17.82 4.22
CA ASN A 198 -3.89 -18.70 4.97
C ASN A 198 -3.70 -18.26 6.44
N GLY A 199 -4.19 -17.06 6.78
CA GLY A 199 -4.16 -16.52 8.15
C GLY A 199 -2.84 -15.87 8.55
N LYS A 200 -1.90 -15.72 7.59
CA LYS A 200 -0.61 -15.10 7.80
C LYS A 200 -0.08 -14.53 6.48
N GLU A 201 0.39 -13.27 6.50
CA GLU A 201 1.13 -12.67 5.39
C GLU A 201 2.32 -13.53 4.98
N ASP A 202 2.69 -13.54 3.72
CA ASP A 202 3.79 -14.28 3.10
C ASP A 202 3.70 -15.81 3.21
N SER A 203 2.53 -16.33 3.53
CA SER A 203 2.32 -17.77 3.73
C SER A 203 1.53 -18.36 2.57
N ILE A 204 2.22 -18.95 1.59
CA ILE A 204 1.62 -19.50 0.36
C ILE A 204 2.37 -20.75 -0.11
N THR A 205 1.71 -21.55 -0.97
CA THR A 205 2.37 -22.66 -1.66
C THR A 205 3.47 -22.17 -2.61
N GLU A 206 4.55 -22.94 -2.76
CA GLU A 206 5.60 -22.66 -3.75
C GLU A 206 5.18 -23.02 -5.20
N ASN A 207 4.06 -23.76 -5.36
CA ASN A 207 3.60 -24.28 -6.64
C ASN A 207 2.64 -23.30 -7.35
N TYR A 208 3.03 -22.04 -7.51
CA TYR A 208 2.31 -21.07 -8.33
C TYR A 208 3.27 -20.20 -9.14
N SER A 209 2.76 -19.49 -10.12
CA SER A 209 3.52 -18.54 -10.94
C SER A 209 3.28 -17.13 -10.45
N PRO A 210 4.23 -16.53 -9.69
CA PRO A 210 4.11 -15.15 -9.21
C PRO A 210 4.35 -14.13 -10.31
N SER A 211 3.68 -12.98 -10.27
CA SER A 211 3.95 -11.83 -11.13
C SER A 211 3.61 -10.51 -10.45
N ALA A 212 4.45 -9.49 -10.67
CA ALA A 212 4.15 -8.11 -10.30
C ALA A 212 3.10 -7.47 -11.24
N ASP A 213 2.87 -8.06 -12.41
CA ASP A 213 1.92 -7.56 -13.42
C ASP A 213 0.67 -8.44 -13.47
N ASP A 214 -0.46 -7.91 -13.06
CA ASP A 214 -1.75 -8.60 -13.08
C ASP A 214 -2.19 -9.03 -14.50
N ASN A 215 -1.70 -8.37 -15.56
CA ASN A 215 -1.96 -8.82 -16.94
C ASN A 215 -1.28 -10.16 -17.25
N VAL A 216 -0.13 -10.43 -16.64
CA VAL A 216 0.54 -11.74 -16.75
C VAL A 216 -0.29 -12.81 -16.06
N THR A 217 -0.84 -12.52 -14.88
CA THR A 217 -1.78 -13.42 -14.17
C THR A 217 -3.01 -13.72 -15.03
N ILE A 218 -3.65 -12.70 -15.61
CA ILE A 218 -4.81 -12.85 -16.50
C ILE A 218 -4.46 -13.72 -17.70
N THR A 219 -3.31 -13.46 -18.36
CA THR A 219 -2.84 -14.23 -19.53
C THR A 219 -2.60 -15.69 -19.16
N GLY A 220 -1.95 -15.95 -18.02
CA GLY A 220 -1.71 -17.30 -17.52
C GLY A 220 -3.01 -18.06 -17.25
N VAL A 221 -3.95 -17.45 -16.52
CA VAL A 221 -5.25 -18.07 -16.21
C VAL A 221 -6.07 -18.32 -17.47
N SER A 222 -6.11 -17.40 -18.42
CA SER A 222 -6.87 -17.54 -19.66
C SER A 222 -6.23 -18.56 -20.62
N GLY A 223 -4.92 -18.76 -20.57
CA GLY A 223 -4.20 -19.72 -21.40
C GLY A 223 -4.29 -21.18 -20.93
N GLU A 224 -4.62 -21.42 -19.66
CA GLU A 224 -4.67 -22.74 -19.03
C GLU A 224 -6.10 -23.13 -18.67
N LYS A 225 -6.64 -24.24 -19.26
CA LYS A 225 -8.01 -24.67 -18.97
C LYS A 225 -8.28 -24.89 -17.47
N GLY A 226 -7.29 -25.41 -16.75
CA GLY A 226 -7.35 -25.58 -15.29
C GLY A 226 -6.75 -24.40 -14.51
N GLY A 227 -6.55 -23.24 -15.15
CA GLY A 227 -5.95 -22.07 -14.53
C GLY A 227 -6.83 -21.46 -13.45
N MET A 228 -6.21 -21.11 -12.32
CA MET A 228 -6.79 -20.30 -11.25
C MET A 228 -5.78 -19.22 -10.87
N GLY A 229 -6.27 -18.02 -10.57
CA GLY A 229 -5.41 -16.94 -10.10
C GLY A 229 -6.10 -16.00 -9.15
N PHE A 230 -5.32 -15.13 -8.48
CA PHE A 230 -5.84 -14.02 -7.69
C PHE A 230 -5.18 -12.71 -8.11
N LEU A 231 -5.97 -11.64 -8.14
CA LEU A 231 -5.56 -10.29 -8.55
C LEU A 231 -6.52 -9.24 -7.99
N GLY A 232 -6.16 -7.96 -8.11
CA GLY A 232 -7.02 -6.85 -7.70
C GLY A 232 -8.33 -6.78 -8.49
N CYS A 233 -9.44 -6.49 -7.81
CA CYS A 233 -10.77 -6.42 -8.44
C CYS A 233 -10.82 -5.42 -9.61
N ALA A 234 -10.10 -4.30 -9.55
CA ALA A 234 -10.10 -3.31 -10.62
C ALA A 234 -9.53 -3.88 -11.94
N TYR A 235 -8.48 -4.71 -11.86
CA TYR A 235 -7.93 -5.40 -13.02
C TYR A 235 -8.91 -6.45 -13.57
N TYR A 236 -9.56 -7.20 -12.69
CA TYR A 236 -10.61 -8.12 -13.10
C TYR A 236 -11.74 -7.39 -13.85
N TYR A 237 -12.23 -6.26 -13.33
CA TYR A 237 -13.33 -5.52 -13.97
C TYR A 237 -12.98 -5.07 -15.40
N SER A 238 -11.72 -4.78 -15.65
CA SER A 238 -11.23 -4.40 -16.99
C SER A 238 -11.00 -5.60 -17.92
N ASN A 239 -11.04 -6.85 -17.41
CA ASN A 239 -10.67 -8.07 -18.14
C ASN A 239 -11.70 -9.22 -18.01
N GLN A 240 -12.96 -8.90 -17.72
CA GLN A 240 -14.04 -9.90 -17.54
C GLN A 240 -14.29 -10.77 -18.77
N GLU A 241 -13.87 -10.32 -19.95
CA GLU A 241 -13.98 -11.08 -21.19
C GLU A 241 -12.93 -12.20 -21.29
N ALA A 242 -11.81 -12.11 -20.56
CA ALA A 242 -10.70 -13.07 -20.61
C ALA A 242 -10.80 -14.15 -19.54
N VAL A 243 -11.30 -13.83 -18.36
CA VAL A 243 -11.37 -14.74 -17.20
C VAL A 243 -12.71 -14.65 -16.50
N LYS A 244 -13.07 -15.72 -15.75
CA LYS A 244 -14.29 -15.82 -14.95
C LYS A 244 -13.97 -15.66 -13.47
N ALA A 245 -14.63 -14.73 -12.78
CA ALA A 245 -14.51 -14.64 -11.32
C ALA A 245 -15.30 -15.74 -10.63
N LEU A 246 -14.77 -16.25 -9.52
CA LEU A 246 -15.47 -17.11 -8.61
C LEU A 246 -16.16 -16.30 -7.51
N LYS A 247 -17.31 -16.78 -7.07
CA LYS A 247 -17.94 -16.36 -5.82
C LYS A 247 -17.14 -16.96 -4.65
N ILE A 248 -16.98 -16.19 -3.59
CA ILE A 248 -16.27 -16.65 -2.38
C ILE A 248 -17.28 -16.85 -1.26
N SER A 249 -17.30 -18.05 -0.70
CA SER A 249 -18.05 -18.33 0.51
C SER A 249 -17.11 -18.26 1.74
N PRO A 250 -17.42 -17.43 2.73
CA PRO A 250 -16.64 -17.36 3.98
C PRO A 250 -16.87 -18.60 4.86
N THR A 251 -17.84 -19.44 4.53
CA THR A 251 -18.19 -20.68 5.25
C THR A 251 -18.09 -21.88 4.32
N ASP A 252 -18.33 -23.08 4.84
CA ASP A 252 -18.36 -24.32 4.03
C ASP A 252 -19.65 -24.43 3.17
N ASP A 253 -20.62 -23.54 3.37
CA ASP A 253 -21.84 -23.49 2.56
C ASP A 253 -21.59 -22.69 1.27
N VAL A 254 -21.51 -23.38 0.14
CA VAL A 254 -21.33 -22.76 -1.19
C VAL A 254 -22.48 -21.81 -1.57
N ALA A 255 -23.68 -21.98 -1.00
CA ALA A 255 -24.81 -21.09 -1.25
C ALA A 255 -24.60 -19.69 -0.65
N ALA A 256 -23.71 -19.55 0.32
CA ALA A 256 -23.31 -18.27 0.91
C ALA A 256 -22.28 -17.50 0.06
N GLY A 257 -21.95 -17.99 -1.13
CA GLY A 257 -20.96 -17.37 -2.02
C GLY A 257 -21.37 -16.01 -2.55
N VAL A 258 -20.52 -15.00 -2.34
CA VAL A 258 -20.67 -13.63 -2.82
C VAL A 258 -19.74 -13.39 -4.01
N ALA A 259 -20.24 -12.76 -5.06
CA ALA A 259 -19.43 -12.37 -6.22
C ALA A 259 -18.64 -11.08 -5.95
N PRO A 260 -17.44 -10.91 -6.57
CA PRO A 260 -16.65 -9.69 -6.44
C PRO A 260 -17.24 -8.57 -7.30
N THR A 261 -18.48 -8.15 -7.02
CA THR A 261 -19.04 -6.98 -7.68
C THR A 261 -18.56 -5.69 -7.01
N PRO A 262 -18.51 -4.55 -7.74
CA PRO A 262 -18.15 -3.27 -7.13
C PRO A 262 -18.99 -2.95 -5.89
N GLU A 263 -20.28 -3.27 -5.90
CA GLU A 263 -21.21 -3.03 -4.80
C GLU A 263 -20.86 -3.90 -3.58
N ALA A 264 -20.61 -5.22 -3.79
CA ALA A 264 -20.27 -6.15 -2.72
C ALA A 264 -18.89 -5.83 -2.09
N VAL A 265 -17.94 -5.36 -2.90
CA VAL A 265 -16.64 -4.86 -2.39
C VAL A 265 -16.83 -3.56 -1.61
N LYS A 266 -17.55 -2.58 -2.14
CA LYS A 266 -17.82 -1.29 -1.47
C LYS A 266 -18.56 -1.45 -0.16
N SER A 267 -19.52 -2.37 -0.09
CA SER A 267 -20.28 -2.65 1.14
C SER A 267 -19.50 -3.50 2.15
N GLY A 268 -18.39 -4.14 1.74
CA GLY A 268 -17.65 -5.10 2.55
C GLY A 268 -18.38 -6.44 2.73
N GLU A 269 -19.36 -6.75 1.88
CA GLU A 269 -20.08 -8.02 1.88
C GLU A 269 -19.24 -9.16 1.29
N TYR A 270 -18.35 -8.85 0.33
CA TYR A 270 -17.45 -9.81 -0.32
C TYR A 270 -16.30 -10.22 0.63
N LYS A 271 -16.63 -11.05 1.64
CA LYS A 271 -15.68 -11.49 2.67
C LYS A 271 -15.06 -12.84 2.32
N PRO A 272 -13.77 -13.08 2.71
CA PRO A 272 -12.85 -12.16 3.38
C PRO A 272 -12.04 -11.29 2.41
N LEU A 273 -12.36 -11.28 1.10
CA LEU A 273 -11.56 -10.68 0.05
C LEU A 273 -11.96 -9.22 -0.29
N ALA A 274 -12.71 -8.55 0.59
CA ALA A 274 -12.89 -7.10 0.59
C ALA A 274 -12.53 -6.53 1.95
N ARG A 275 -11.69 -5.49 1.97
CA ARG A 275 -11.28 -4.80 3.19
C ARG A 275 -11.26 -3.28 3.01
N PRO A 276 -11.55 -2.52 4.08
CA PRO A 276 -11.41 -1.07 4.08
C PRO A 276 -9.96 -0.65 4.20
N LEU A 277 -9.62 0.45 3.51
CA LEU A 277 -8.32 1.11 3.58
C LEU A 277 -8.48 2.45 4.28
N TYR A 278 -7.64 2.68 5.28
CA TYR A 278 -7.71 3.85 6.16
C TYR A 278 -6.40 4.64 6.15
N ILE A 279 -6.53 5.93 6.46
CA ILE A 279 -5.48 6.72 7.07
C ILE A 279 -5.90 7.13 8.48
N TYR A 280 -5.01 6.97 9.45
CA TYR A 280 -5.20 7.43 10.83
C TYR A 280 -4.34 8.66 11.06
N VAL A 281 -4.97 9.79 11.34
CA VAL A 281 -4.28 11.07 11.54
C VAL A 281 -4.15 11.35 13.04
N LYS A 282 -2.94 11.66 13.50
CA LYS A 282 -2.71 12.12 14.86
C LYS A 282 -3.39 13.49 15.03
N LYS A 283 -4.40 13.62 15.90
CA LYS A 283 -5.19 14.84 16.02
C LYS A 283 -4.34 16.05 16.41
N SER A 284 -3.29 15.88 17.23
CA SER A 284 -2.38 16.98 17.55
C SER A 284 -1.61 17.50 16.32
N SER A 285 -1.39 16.69 15.28
CA SER A 285 -0.79 17.13 14.03
C SER A 285 -1.72 18.03 13.21
N LEU A 286 -3.04 17.98 13.44
CA LEU A 286 -4.02 18.86 12.80
C LEU A 286 -3.93 20.34 13.28
N ALA A 287 -3.13 20.64 14.31
CA ALA A 287 -2.78 22.04 14.64
C ALA A 287 -1.91 22.68 13.54
N ARG A 288 -1.32 21.89 12.66
CA ARG A 288 -0.46 22.34 11.56
C ARG A 288 -1.28 22.50 10.29
N GLN A 289 -1.17 23.66 9.64
CA GLN A 289 -1.91 23.98 8.41
C GLN A 289 -1.53 23.05 7.24
N ASP A 290 -0.24 22.72 7.08
CA ASP A 290 0.25 21.81 6.04
C ASP A 290 -0.37 20.40 6.14
N VAL A 291 -0.56 19.89 7.36
CA VAL A 291 -1.24 18.60 7.58
C VAL A 291 -2.74 18.71 7.22
N GLN A 292 -3.40 19.79 7.63
CA GLN A 292 -4.80 20.03 7.27
C GLN A 292 -4.96 20.11 5.75
N ASP A 293 -4.10 20.85 5.06
CA ASP A 293 -4.17 21.03 3.61
C ASP A 293 -3.93 19.71 2.87
N PHE A 294 -2.98 18.89 3.34
CA PHE A 294 -2.74 17.57 2.79
C PHE A 294 -3.95 16.63 2.99
N ILE A 295 -4.54 16.58 4.19
CA ILE A 295 -5.71 15.73 4.44
C ILE A 295 -6.92 16.23 3.64
N ARG A 296 -7.16 17.54 3.57
CA ARG A 296 -8.22 18.11 2.75
C ARG A 296 -8.03 17.76 1.28
N PHE A 297 -6.81 17.87 0.76
CA PHE A 297 -6.49 17.46 -0.59
C PHE A 297 -6.72 15.96 -0.80
N TYR A 298 -6.25 15.12 0.14
CA TYR A 298 -6.41 13.67 0.08
C TYR A 298 -7.89 13.25 -0.06
N LEU A 299 -8.76 13.83 0.79
CA LEU A 299 -10.19 13.49 0.83
C LEU A 299 -11.02 14.12 -0.32
N ASN A 300 -10.43 14.94 -1.16
CA ASN A 300 -11.10 15.57 -2.30
C ASN A 300 -10.42 15.14 -3.62
N ASP A 301 -9.54 15.96 -4.16
CA ASP A 301 -8.87 15.71 -5.44
C ASP A 301 -8.04 14.42 -5.42
N GLY A 302 -7.41 14.12 -4.29
CA GLY A 302 -6.56 12.96 -4.09
C GLY A 302 -7.29 11.62 -4.25
N LEU A 303 -8.58 11.54 -3.93
CA LEU A 303 -9.35 10.29 -4.10
C LEU A 303 -9.51 9.86 -5.56
N THR A 304 -9.29 10.76 -6.52
CA THR A 304 -9.24 10.39 -7.95
C THR A 304 -8.07 9.48 -8.30
N GLN A 305 -7.11 9.33 -7.41
CA GLN A 305 -5.98 8.39 -7.58
C GLN A 305 -6.35 6.95 -7.22
N VAL A 306 -7.43 6.73 -6.45
CA VAL A 306 -7.81 5.40 -5.91
C VAL A 306 -7.98 4.37 -7.03
N SER A 307 -8.81 4.67 -8.03
CA SER A 307 -9.05 3.77 -9.16
C SER A 307 -7.84 3.63 -10.08
N LYS A 308 -7.02 4.69 -10.22
CA LYS A 308 -5.80 4.65 -11.03
C LYS A 308 -4.74 3.70 -10.47
N VAL A 309 -4.70 3.51 -9.15
CA VAL A 309 -3.77 2.58 -8.50
C VAL A 309 -4.41 1.21 -8.20
N GLY A 310 -5.58 0.92 -8.78
CA GLY A 310 -6.18 -0.42 -8.77
C GLY A 310 -7.08 -0.73 -7.59
N TYR A 311 -7.52 0.26 -6.81
CA TYR A 311 -8.47 0.07 -5.71
C TYR A 311 -9.90 0.52 -6.06
N VAL A 312 -10.84 0.19 -5.20
CA VAL A 312 -12.26 0.50 -5.38
C VAL A 312 -12.60 1.78 -4.64
N GLU A 313 -13.16 2.74 -5.38
CA GLU A 313 -13.58 4.03 -4.85
C GLU A 313 -14.75 3.86 -3.87
N LEU A 314 -14.76 4.69 -2.84
CA LEU A 314 -15.86 4.79 -1.89
C LEU A 314 -17.12 5.35 -2.55
N SER A 315 -18.28 5.06 -1.95
CA SER A 315 -19.51 5.78 -2.26
C SER A 315 -19.47 7.20 -1.70
N ASP A 316 -20.26 8.11 -2.31
CA ASP A 316 -20.38 9.50 -1.83
C ASP A 316 -20.75 9.59 -0.36
N ALA A 317 -21.59 8.65 0.15
CA ALA A 317 -21.97 8.59 1.54
C ALA A 317 -20.78 8.23 2.45
N GLN A 318 -19.93 7.29 2.06
CA GLN A 318 -18.73 6.91 2.81
C GLN A 318 -17.70 8.04 2.82
N ILE A 319 -17.45 8.66 1.67
CA ILE A 319 -16.53 9.82 1.57
C ILE A 319 -17.01 10.97 2.44
N LYS A 320 -18.32 11.24 2.43
CA LYS A 320 -18.91 12.29 3.25
C LYS A 320 -18.64 12.06 4.74
N VAL A 321 -18.73 10.83 5.25
CA VAL A 321 -18.43 10.52 6.65
C VAL A 321 -16.98 10.90 6.99
N SER A 322 -16.01 10.55 6.16
CA SER A 322 -14.59 10.89 6.38
C SER A 322 -14.36 12.40 6.32
N ARG A 323 -14.99 13.11 5.37
CA ARG A 323 -14.90 14.57 5.26
C ARG A 323 -15.50 15.27 6.48
N ASP A 324 -16.71 14.88 6.88
CA ASP A 324 -17.38 15.46 8.06
C ASP A 324 -16.55 15.23 9.34
N ALA A 325 -15.97 14.04 9.50
CA ALA A 325 -15.11 13.71 10.64
C ALA A 325 -13.84 14.59 10.67
N PHE A 326 -13.22 14.82 9.51
CA PHE A 326 -12.05 15.69 9.37
C PHE A 326 -12.41 17.15 9.70
N GLU A 327 -13.45 17.72 9.10
CA GLU A 327 -13.85 19.10 9.36
C GLU A 327 -14.24 19.32 10.83
N ALA A 328 -14.91 18.35 11.45
CA ALA A 328 -15.21 18.41 12.89
C ALA A 328 -13.96 18.36 13.78
N ALA A 329 -12.87 17.72 13.32
CA ALA A 329 -11.62 17.60 14.08
C ALA A 329 -10.76 18.88 14.02
N ILE A 330 -10.84 19.67 12.96
CA ILE A 330 -10.08 20.92 12.82
C ILE A 330 -10.81 22.15 13.38
N THR A 331 -12.12 22.03 13.65
CA THR A 331 -12.93 23.16 14.17
C THR A 331 -12.88 23.26 15.71
N LYS A 332 -12.27 22.29 16.39
CA LYS A 332 -12.13 22.23 17.85
C LYS A 332 -10.78 22.77 18.30
#